data_1db16fbf2978d4519953617b54a18efb
#
_entry.id   1db16fbf2978d4519953617b54a18efb
#
_cell.length_a   1.000
_cell.length_b   1.000
_cell.length_c   1.000
_cell.angle_alpha   90.00
_cell.angle_beta   90.00
_cell.angle_gamma   90.00
#
_symmetry.space_group_name_H-M   'P 1'
#
loop_
_entity.id
_entity.type
_entity.pdbx_description
1 polymer ?
#
loop_
_entity_poly.entity_id
_entity_poly.type
_entity_poly.pdbx_seq_one_letter_code
_entity_poly.pdbx_strand_id
1 'polypeptide(L)'
;MCGKRIKQPVALAVLFVLMFIGGCFFVKANQAKEFEKNDYGVFLNADASSLERFKTYETIVIDAQYFTKRDIELLHQNGTVVYTYLNIGSIENFREYYTTYAELAIGEYEHWEEEEWVDVANPDWQKFIGQLSQELYEKGVDGFFIDNYAKVLFRR
;
A
#
# COMPACT_ATOMS: atom_id res chain seq x y z
N MET A 1 -61.68 49.82 27.90
CA MET A 1 -61.07 48.51 28.06
C MET A 1 -59.83 48.39 27.13
N CYS A 2 -58.68 48.34 27.74
CA CYS A 2 -57.38 48.51 27.09
C CYS A 2 -56.86 47.21 26.57
N GLY A 3 -56.66 47.05 25.24
CA GLY A 3 -56.10 45.88 24.60
C GLY A 3 -54.56 45.88 24.63
N LYS A 4 -53.94 44.92 25.35
CA LYS A 4 -52.51 44.73 25.37
C LYS A 4 -52.03 44.20 24.01
N ARG A 5 -51.21 44.97 23.32
CA ARG A 5 -50.44 44.50 22.15
C ARG A 5 -49.31 43.55 22.61
N ILE A 6 -49.35 42.31 22.17
CA ILE A 6 -48.28 41.36 22.34
C ILE A 6 -47.22 41.71 21.32
N LYS A 7 -46.07 42.21 21.78
CA LYS A 7 -44.87 42.39 20.94
C LYS A 7 -43.92 41.19 21.17
N GLN A 8 -44.18 40.09 20.48
CA GLN A 8 -43.19 39.01 20.38
C GLN A 8 -43.34 38.27 19.05
N PRO A 9 -42.62 38.64 18.03
CA PRO A 9 -41.91 37.65 17.26
C PRO A 9 -40.50 38.04 16.76
N VAL A 10 -40.09 39.33 16.92
CA VAL A 10 -38.81 39.79 16.32
C VAL A 10 -37.59 39.24 17.05
N ALA A 11 -37.66 39.10 18.38
CA ALA A 11 -36.53 38.57 19.16
C ALA A 11 -36.23 37.11 18.88
N LEU A 12 -37.25 36.27 18.61
CA LEU A 12 -37.09 34.86 18.32
C LEU A 12 -36.49 34.62 16.93
N ALA A 13 -36.87 35.46 15.94
CA ALA A 13 -36.31 35.35 14.57
C ALA A 13 -34.84 35.73 14.51
N VAL A 14 -34.40 36.73 15.30
CA VAL A 14 -32.96 37.09 15.36
C VAL A 14 -32.11 36.02 16.00
N LEU A 15 -32.63 35.31 17.03
CA LEU A 15 -31.91 34.21 17.67
C LEU A 15 -31.70 33.00 16.72
N PHE A 16 -32.70 32.67 15.89
CA PHE A 16 -32.58 31.61 14.88
C PHE A 16 -31.61 31.96 13.77
N VAL A 17 -31.56 33.21 13.31
CA VAL A 17 -30.60 33.65 12.28
C VAL A 17 -29.16 33.60 12.80
N LEU A 18 -28.93 33.99 14.06
CA LEU A 18 -27.58 33.90 14.66
C LEU A 18 -27.13 32.47 14.90
N MET A 19 -28.02 31.51 15.22
CA MET A 19 -27.66 30.09 15.29
C MET A 19 -27.33 29.50 13.93
N PHE A 20 -28.02 29.92 12.86
CA PHE A 20 -27.72 29.43 11.51
C PHE A 20 -26.38 29.97 10.97
N ILE A 21 -26.05 31.22 11.22
CA ILE A 21 -24.79 31.84 10.83
C ILE A 21 -23.64 31.25 11.65
N GLY A 22 -23.79 31.00 12.94
CA GLY A 22 -22.82 30.36 13.80
C GLY A 22 -22.59 28.89 13.41
N GLY A 23 -23.65 28.16 13.08
CA GLY A 23 -23.56 26.77 12.62
C GLY A 23 -22.81 26.61 11.28
N CYS A 24 -23.02 27.51 10.31
CA CYS A 24 -22.31 27.53 9.05
C CYS A 24 -20.80 27.87 9.19
N PHE A 25 -20.45 28.72 10.16
CA PHE A 25 -19.06 29.05 10.44
C PHE A 25 -18.32 27.89 11.15
N PHE A 26 -18.98 27.12 12.01
CA PHE A 26 -18.41 25.99 12.70
C PHE A 26 -18.19 24.78 11.76
N VAL A 27 -19.06 24.59 10.77
CA VAL A 27 -18.90 23.50 9.78
C VAL A 27 -17.75 23.77 8.80
N LYS A 28 -17.40 25.03 8.51
CA LYS A 28 -16.23 25.37 7.66
C LYS A 28 -14.89 25.27 8.37
N ALA A 29 -14.86 25.27 9.70
CA ALA A 29 -13.60 25.24 10.45
C ALA A 29 -13.01 23.83 10.65
N ASN A 30 -13.73 22.77 10.28
CA ASN A 30 -13.31 21.37 10.45
C ASN A 30 -13.16 20.59 9.14
N GLN A 31 -12.87 21.27 8.03
CA GLN A 31 -12.24 20.57 6.92
C GLN A 31 -10.79 20.34 7.35
N ALA A 32 -10.51 19.16 7.92
CA ALA A 32 -9.17 18.65 8.01
C ALA A 32 -8.55 18.83 6.63
N LYS A 33 -7.40 19.53 6.57
CA LYS A 33 -6.66 19.70 5.33
C LYS A 33 -6.38 18.29 4.85
N GLU A 34 -7.10 17.86 3.81
CA GLU A 34 -6.86 16.56 3.19
C GLU A 34 -5.40 16.58 2.74
N PHE A 35 -4.60 15.72 3.34
CA PHE A 35 -3.18 15.67 3.05
C PHE A 35 -3.06 15.05 1.66
N GLU A 36 -2.61 15.85 0.68
CA GLU A 36 -2.42 15.36 -0.68
C GLU A 36 -1.34 14.28 -0.66
N LYS A 37 -1.72 13.04 -0.97
CA LYS A 37 -0.81 11.92 -1.04
C LYS A 37 0.04 12.00 -2.31
N ASN A 38 1.23 11.44 -2.25
CA ASN A 38 2.02 11.19 -3.46
C ASN A 38 1.35 10.06 -4.28
N ASP A 39 1.43 10.14 -5.61
CA ASP A 39 0.78 9.16 -6.50
C ASP A 39 1.26 7.74 -6.23
N TYR A 40 2.59 7.51 -6.26
CA TYR A 40 3.16 6.20 -5.97
C TYR A 40 4.62 6.27 -5.47
N GLY A 41 5.07 5.14 -4.87
CA GLY A 41 6.46 4.96 -4.46
C GLY A 41 6.90 3.50 -4.51
N VAL A 42 8.20 3.25 -4.75
CA VAL A 42 8.81 1.91 -4.76
C VAL A 42 9.85 1.84 -3.65
N PHE A 43 9.73 0.86 -2.75
CA PHE A 43 10.51 0.75 -1.51
C PHE A 43 10.90 -0.70 -1.23
N LEU A 44 11.77 -1.28 -2.05
CA LEU A 44 12.12 -2.70 -1.97
C LEU A 44 13.04 -3.06 -0.77
N ASN A 45 13.79 -2.06 -0.27
CA ASN A 45 14.67 -2.23 0.88
C ASN A 45 14.10 -1.51 2.13
N ALA A 46 12.83 -1.79 2.46
CA ALA A 46 12.14 -1.18 3.58
C ALA A 46 11.46 -2.24 4.45
N ASP A 47 11.20 -1.90 5.69
CA ASP A 47 10.50 -2.72 6.68
C ASP A 47 9.36 -1.95 7.36
N ALA A 48 8.72 -2.58 8.36
CA ALA A 48 7.60 -2.03 9.09
C ALA A 48 7.90 -0.70 9.82
N SER A 49 9.15 -0.31 10.02
CA SER A 49 9.50 1.00 10.59
C SER A 49 9.13 2.16 9.65
N SER A 50 8.92 1.88 8.37
CA SER A 50 8.58 2.85 7.33
C SER A 50 7.07 3.06 7.14
N LEU A 51 6.20 2.39 7.89
CA LEU A 51 4.74 2.42 7.70
C LEU A 51 4.15 3.84 7.70
N GLU A 52 4.61 4.72 8.60
CA GLU A 52 4.10 6.10 8.67
C GLU A 52 4.44 6.90 7.40
N ARG A 53 5.60 6.66 6.81
CA ARG A 53 5.99 7.24 5.53
C ARG A 53 5.11 6.71 4.39
N PHE A 54 4.81 5.43 4.38
CA PHE A 54 4.02 4.80 3.32
C PHE A 54 2.59 5.31 3.26
N LYS A 55 2.01 5.71 4.39
CA LYS A 55 0.67 6.32 4.45
C LYS A 55 0.56 7.64 3.67
N THR A 56 1.68 8.25 3.29
CA THR A 56 1.70 9.47 2.47
C THR A 56 1.61 9.20 0.96
N TYR A 57 1.40 7.93 0.54
CA TYR A 57 1.30 7.51 -0.85
C TYR A 57 -0.07 6.90 -1.13
N GLU A 58 -0.59 7.11 -2.36
CA GLU A 58 -1.79 6.42 -2.85
C GLU A 58 -1.48 4.96 -3.16
N THR A 59 -0.36 4.71 -3.82
CA THR A 59 0.10 3.38 -4.20
C THR A 59 1.56 3.18 -3.82
N ILE A 60 1.88 2.02 -3.27
CA ILE A 60 3.27 1.63 -2.99
C ILE A 60 3.60 0.26 -3.56
N VAL A 61 4.87 0.08 -3.90
CA VAL A 61 5.49 -1.23 -4.14
C VAL A 61 6.49 -1.47 -3.01
N ILE A 62 6.31 -2.55 -2.28
CA ILE A 62 7.21 -2.99 -1.18
C ILE A 62 7.61 -4.45 -1.39
N ASP A 63 8.60 -4.92 -0.68
CA ASP A 63 8.82 -6.36 -0.54
C ASP A 63 8.03 -6.88 0.67
N ALA A 64 6.82 -7.40 0.42
CA ALA A 64 5.91 -7.84 1.48
C ALA A 64 6.41 -9.09 2.23
N GLN A 65 7.54 -9.69 1.85
CA GLN A 65 8.18 -10.73 2.66
C GLN A 65 8.59 -10.17 4.04
N TYR A 66 8.99 -8.89 4.11
CA TYR A 66 9.40 -8.19 5.33
C TYR A 66 8.25 -7.56 6.13
N PHE A 67 6.99 -7.77 5.70
CA PHE A 67 5.81 -7.19 6.34
C PHE A 67 4.84 -8.26 6.80
N THR A 68 4.13 -7.98 7.89
CA THR A 68 3.05 -8.82 8.37
C THR A 68 1.73 -8.48 7.68
N LYS A 69 0.74 -9.39 7.74
CA LYS A 69 -0.63 -9.10 7.32
C LYS A 69 -1.20 -7.84 8.01
N ARG A 70 -0.88 -7.65 9.29
CA ARG A 70 -1.34 -6.48 10.05
C ARG A 70 -0.78 -5.17 9.52
N ASP A 71 0.46 -5.16 9.04
CA ASP A 71 1.08 -3.98 8.43
C ASP A 71 0.36 -3.59 7.14
N ILE A 72 0.03 -4.57 6.30
CA ILE A 72 -0.75 -4.35 5.07
C ILE A 72 -2.15 -3.81 5.40
N GLU A 73 -2.84 -4.40 6.38
CA GLU A 73 -4.14 -3.90 6.84
C GLU A 73 -4.09 -2.43 7.32
N LEU A 74 -3.01 -2.02 8.01
CA LEU A 74 -2.82 -0.63 8.46
C LEU A 74 -2.66 0.34 7.28
N LEU A 75 -1.98 -0.08 6.22
CA LEU A 75 -1.84 0.70 5.00
C LEU A 75 -3.18 0.84 4.27
N HIS A 76 -3.95 -0.23 4.15
CA HIS A 76 -5.29 -0.21 3.57
C HIS A 76 -6.27 0.69 4.36
N GLN A 77 -6.21 0.66 5.70
CA GLN A 77 -7.03 1.55 6.55
C GLN A 77 -6.76 3.03 6.27
N ASN A 78 -5.57 3.35 5.79
CA ASN A 78 -5.19 4.69 5.35
C ASN A 78 -5.50 4.96 3.87
N GLY A 79 -6.09 4.00 3.14
CA GLY A 79 -6.40 4.10 1.72
C GLY A 79 -5.17 4.02 0.81
N THR A 80 -4.12 3.31 1.23
CA THR A 80 -2.93 3.05 0.40
C THR A 80 -3.07 1.69 -0.27
N VAL A 81 -2.92 1.64 -1.59
CA VAL A 81 -2.86 0.41 -2.39
C VAL A 81 -1.45 -0.18 -2.30
N VAL A 82 -1.34 -1.48 -2.06
CA VAL A 82 -0.06 -2.16 -1.78
C VAL A 82 0.23 -3.25 -2.79
N TYR A 83 1.20 -3.02 -3.66
CA TYR A 83 1.78 -4.06 -4.51
C TYR A 83 3.02 -4.66 -3.84
N THR A 84 3.24 -5.96 -4.03
CA THR A 84 4.47 -6.61 -3.56
C THR A 84 5.41 -6.95 -4.70
N TYR A 85 6.69 -6.72 -4.48
CA TYR A 85 7.76 -7.23 -5.32
C TYR A 85 7.72 -8.77 -5.34
N LEU A 86 7.90 -9.35 -6.51
CA LEU A 86 8.07 -10.78 -6.71
C LEU A 86 9.07 -11.03 -7.85
N ASN A 87 10.25 -11.52 -7.51
CA ASN A 87 11.25 -11.93 -8.46
C ASN A 87 10.96 -13.35 -8.96
N ILE A 88 10.78 -13.54 -10.27
CA ILE A 88 10.43 -14.83 -10.85
C ILE A 88 11.54 -15.43 -11.71
N GLY A 89 12.56 -14.66 -12.08
CA GLY A 89 13.59 -15.06 -13.04
C GLY A 89 14.98 -15.26 -12.44
N SER A 90 15.20 -14.80 -11.22
CA SER A 90 16.47 -14.98 -10.50
C SER A 90 16.22 -15.35 -9.04
N ILE A 91 17.28 -15.83 -8.37
CA ILE A 91 17.29 -16.14 -6.95
C ILE A 91 18.31 -15.23 -6.25
N GLU A 92 17.88 -14.59 -5.18
CA GLU A 92 18.68 -13.65 -4.38
C GLU A 92 19.31 -14.40 -3.19
N ASN A 93 20.63 -14.30 -3.02
CA ASN A 93 21.38 -15.09 -2.03
C ASN A 93 21.09 -14.74 -0.57
N PHE A 94 20.48 -13.59 -0.31
CA PHE A 94 20.05 -13.15 1.02
C PHE A 94 18.66 -13.66 1.44
N ARG A 95 17.96 -14.37 0.55
CA ARG A 95 16.64 -14.93 0.84
C ARG A 95 16.74 -16.19 1.70
N GLU A 96 15.80 -16.33 2.64
CA GLU A 96 15.75 -17.51 3.51
C GLU A 96 15.64 -18.83 2.73
N TYR A 97 15.00 -18.81 1.55
CA TYR A 97 14.82 -19.97 0.68
C TYR A 97 16.01 -20.23 -0.25
N TYR A 98 17.05 -19.37 -0.28
CA TYR A 98 18.18 -19.51 -1.19
C TYR A 98 18.82 -20.89 -1.14
N THR A 99 19.17 -21.37 0.06
CA THR A 99 19.86 -22.66 0.23
C THR A 99 19.04 -23.85 -0.27
N THR A 100 17.71 -23.71 -0.34
CA THR A 100 16.83 -24.79 -0.84
C THR A 100 16.80 -24.85 -2.35
N TYR A 101 16.96 -23.72 -3.03
CA TYR A 101 16.77 -23.60 -4.48
C TYR A 101 18.02 -23.15 -5.24
N ALA A 102 19.15 -22.91 -4.57
CA ALA A 102 20.40 -22.44 -5.19
C ALA A 102 20.91 -23.39 -6.30
N GLU A 103 20.65 -24.69 -6.18
CA GLU A 103 21.04 -25.69 -7.22
C GLU A 103 20.26 -25.52 -8.54
N LEU A 104 19.16 -24.75 -8.54
CA LEU A 104 18.41 -24.40 -9.76
C LEU A 104 19.00 -23.21 -10.50
N ALA A 105 20.02 -22.56 -9.94
CA ALA A 105 20.73 -21.48 -10.59
C ALA A 105 21.42 -21.94 -11.86
N ILE A 106 21.35 -21.13 -12.92
CA ILE A 106 21.89 -21.43 -14.26
C ILE A 106 22.95 -20.45 -14.73
N GLY A 107 23.32 -19.50 -13.90
CA GLY A 107 24.37 -18.52 -14.15
C GLY A 107 24.23 -17.26 -13.35
N GLU A 108 25.34 -16.49 -13.29
CA GLU A 108 25.40 -15.19 -12.60
C GLU A 108 24.48 -14.17 -13.25
N TYR A 109 23.88 -13.30 -12.40
CA TYR A 109 23.13 -12.14 -12.87
C TYR A 109 24.11 -10.97 -13.07
N GLU A 110 24.30 -10.54 -14.30
CA GLU A 110 25.29 -9.50 -14.63
C GLU A 110 24.98 -8.21 -13.85
N HIS A 111 25.97 -7.68 -13.14
CA HIS A 111 25.92 -6.46 -12.32
C HIS A 111 25.20 -6.59 -10.96
N TRP A 112 24.74 -7.76 -10.58
CA TRP A 112 24.09 -8.02 -9.30
C TRP A 112 24.69 -9.25 -8.64
N GLU A 113 25.78 -9.08 -7.92
CA GLU A 113 26.56 -10.17 -7.28
C GLU A 113 25.73 -11.00 -6.27
N GLU A 114 24.60 -10.46 -5.82
CA GLU A 114 23.70 -11.13 -4.87
C GLU A 114 22.61 -11.97 -5.56
N GLU A 115 22.58 -12.00 -6.91
CA GLU A 115 21.54 -12.69 -7.68
C GLU A 115 22.14 -13.67 -8.70
N GLU A 116 21.41 -14.75 -8.93
CA GLU A 116 21.71 -15.75 -9.96
C GLU A 116 20.45 -16.04 -10.78
N TRP A 117 20.62 -16.20 -12.09
CA TRP A 117 19.51 -16.60 -12.97
C TRP A 117 19.06 -18.01 -12.65
N VAL A 118 17.73 -18.25 -12.66
CA VAL A 118 17.12 -19.56 -12.38
C VAL A 118 16.49 -20.14 -13.63
N ASP A 119 16.49 -21.45 -13.76
CA ASP A 119 15.69 -22.15 -14.76
C ASP A 119 14.20 -22.06 -14.41
N VAL A 120 13.54 -21.07 -14.96
CA VAL A 120 12.08 -20.81 -14.74
C VAL A 120 11.18 -21.90 -15.32
N ALA A 121 11.70 -22.79 -16.18
CA ALA A 121 10.97 -23.95 -16.68
C ALA A 121 11.01 -25.13 -15.69
N ASN A 122 11.87 -25.07 -14.66
CA ASN A 122 11.95 -26.11 -13.65
C ASN A 122 10.63 -26.17 -12.83
N PRO A 123 9.98 -27.35 -12.73
CA PRO A 123 8.71 -27.51 -12.03
C PRO A 123 8.79 -27.17 -10.53
N ASP A 124 9.93 -27.40 -9.88
CA ASP A 124 10.09 -27.10 -8.45
C ASP A 124 10.18 -25.60 -8.22
N TRP A 125 10.85 -24.85 -9.12
CA TRP A 125 10.85 -23.40 -9.09
C TRP A 125 9.45 -22.83 -9.32
N GLN A 126 8.74 -23.31 -10.33
CA GLN A 126 7.35 -22.87 -10.60
C GLN A 126 6.41 -23.12 -9.43
N LYS A 127 6.54 -24.30 -8.80
CA LYS A 127 5.77 -24.64 -7.60
C LYS A 127 6.10 -23.72 -6.44
N PHE A 128 7.39 -23.44 -6.20
CA PHE A 128 7.83 -22.52 -5.15
C PHE A 128 7.29 -21.12 -5.37
N ILE A 129 7.45 -20.55 -6.58
CA ILE A 129 6.92 -19.21 -6.89
C ILE A 129 5.41 -19.16 -6.73
N GLY A 130 4.68 -20.21 -7.10
CA GLY A 130 3.24 -20.33 -6.86
C GLY A 130 2.90 -20.31 -5.37
N GLN A 131 3.65 -21.01 -4.53
CA GLN A 131 3.47 -20.99 -3.07
C GLN A 131 3.78 -19.62 -2.47
N LEU A 132 4.93 -19.04 -2.82
CA LEU A 132 5.33 -17.72 -2.35
C LEU A 132 4.31 -16.65 -2.74
N SER A 133 3.83 -16.67 -3.98
CA SER A 133 2.80 -15.72 -4.42
C SER A 133 1.49 -15.89 -3.63
N GLN A 134 1.09 -17.12 -3.30
CA GLN A 134 -0.08 -17.37 -2.47
C GLN A 134 0.13 -16.84 -1.05
N GLU A 135 1.29 -17.07 -0.44
CA GLU A 135 1.61 -16.55 0.90
C GLU A 135 1.56 -15.02 0.94
N LEU A 136 2.12 -14.36 -0.07
CA LEU A 136 2.09 -12.91 -0.19
C LEU A 136 0.66 -12.37 -0.39
N TYR A 137 -0.12 -13.04 -1.24
CA TYR A 137 -1.54 -12.71 -1.44
C TYR A 137 -2.35 -12.83 -0.13
N GLU A 138 -2.11 -13.86 0.66
CA GLU A 138 -2.78 -14.08 1.96
C GLU A 138 -2.42 -13.02 3.01
N LYS A 139 -1.30 -12.30 2.85
CA LYS A 139 -1.00 -11.10 3.63
C LYS A 139 -1.91 -9.92 3.27
N GLY A 140 -2.60 -9.99 2.12
CA GLY A 140 -3.58 -9.00 1.71
C GLY A 140 -3.07 -7.96 0.73
N VAL A 141 -1.96 -8.21 0.03
CA VAL A 141 -1.48 -7.29 -1.02
C VAL A 141 -2.48 -7.21 -2.18
N ASP A 142 -2.56 -6.05 -2.84
CA ASP A 142 -3.49 -5.80 -3.94
C ASP A 142 -3.01 -6.36 -5.28
N GLY A 143 -1.72 -6.67 -5.38
CA GLY A 143 -1.14 -7.25 -6.60
C GLY A 143 0.37 -7.43 -6.52
N PHE A 144 0.97 -7.80 -7.64
CA PHE A 144 2.39 -8.13 -7.73
C PHE A 144 3.12 -7.19 -8.69
N PHE A 145 4.29 -6.74 -8.27
CA PHE A 145 5.28 -6.11 -9.11
C PHE A 145 6.29 -7.17 -9.51
N ILE A 146 6.10 -7.73 -10.72
CA ILE A 146 6.89 -8.87 -11.21
C ILE A 146 8.21 -8.38 -11.79
N ASP A 147 9.31 -8.94 -11.30
CA ASP A 147 10.66 -8.65 -11.79
C ASP A 147 11.27 -9.84 -12.53
N ASN A 148 12.25 -9.55 -13.38
CA ASN A 148 13.05 -10.50 -14.17
C ASN A 148 12.24 -11.37 -15.16
N TYR A 149 11.01 -10.94 -15.54
CA TYR A 149 10.17 -11.68 -16.46
C TYR A 149 10.71 -11.67 -17.91
N ALA A 150 11.43 -10.63 -18.33
CA ALA A 150 11.85 -10.45 -19.72
C ALA A 150 12.86 -11.51 -20.18
N LYS A 151 13.79 -11.94 -19.34
CA LYS A 151 14.75 -13.00 -19.67
C LYS A 151 14.12 -14.41 -19.70
N VAL A 152 13.00 -14.61 -19.02
CA VAL A 152 12.21 -15.85 -19.08
C VAL A 152 11.72 -16.12 -20.51
N LEU A 153 11.42 -15.08 -21.28
CA LEU A 153 10.87 -15.18 -22.63
C LEU A 153 11.92 -15.38 -23.74
N PHE A 154 13.19 -15.10 -23.48
CA PHE A 154 14.24 -15.08 -24.51
C PHE A 154 15.24 -16.27 -24.48
N ARG A 155 15.07 -17.22 -23.57
CA ARG A 155 15.85 -18.48 -23.56
C ARG A 155 15.08 -19.63 -24.25
N ARG A 156 14.88 -19.48 -25.57
CA ARG A 156 14.52 -20.58 -26.44
C ARG A 156 15.62 -20.82 -27.47
#